data_138b1034a72ee667495747793c50a966
#
_entry.id   138b1034a72ee667495747793c50a966
#
_cell.length_a   1.000
_cell.length_b   1.000
_cell.length_c   1.000
_cell.angle_alpha   90.00
_cell.angle_beta   90.00
_cell.angle_gamma   90.00
#
_symmetry.space_group_name_H-M   'P 1'
#
loop_
_entity.id
_entity.type
_entity.pdbx_description
1 polymer ?
#
loop_
_entity_poly.entity_id
_entity_poly.type
_entity_poly.pdbx_seq_one_letter_code
_entity_poly.pdbx_strand_id
1 'polypeptide(L)'
;MEAFLTMLSLTFIALFSISLPASKDNLGEIRSSFHQSVLDENHIGEYYQLAMQIDTENHPVKLSYKAAAYVLKAKSSSNPFQRIKLVMSYIKSIDQAVSEDPSNVEIRFLRFSIAYYLPNIFGFKKHMLEDKSTIMENIHRFDHSNLSEAFNHYIFWFVENSGYFDEDELVVLRYYFSSDHLTTKS
;
A
#
# COMPACT_ATOMS: atom_id res chain seq x y z
N MET A 1 52.85 3.09 -52.74
CA MET A 1 51.67 2.27 -52.97
C MET A 1 51.48 1.45 -51.69
N GLU A 2 50.35 1.63 -51.11
CA GLU A 2 49.84 0.84 -49.97
C GLU A 2 50.30 1.24 -48.57
N ALA A 3 49.88 2.43 -48.13
CA ALA A 3 49.74 2.75 -46.73
C ALA A 3 48.36 3.31 -46.51
N PHE A 4 47.37 2.51 -46.90
CA PHE A 4 45.95 2.71 -46.61
C PHE A 4 45.46 1.48 -45.92
N LEU A 5 44.64 1.67 -44.91
CA LEU A 5 43.94 0.70 -44.10
C LEU A 5 44.65 0.21 -42.85
N THR A 6 44.62 0.99 -41.81
CA THR A 6 44.22 0.53 -40.49
C THR A 6 43.85 1.74 -39.61
N MET A 7 42.91 2.51 -40.03
CA MET A 7 42.13 3.31 -39.08
C MET A 7 41.03 2.42 -38.49
N LEU A 8 41.44 1.51 -37.62
CA LEU A 8 40.49 0.77 -36.79
C LEU A 8 39.92 1.74 -35.77
N SER A 9 38.73 2.21 -36.06
CA SER A 9 37.94 3.03 -35.16
C SER A 9 37.75 2.27 -33.86
N LEU A 10 38.53 2.62 -32.84
CA LEU A 10 38.19 2.35 -31.45
C LEU A 10 36.90 3.14 -31.13
N THR A 11 35.78 2.56 -31.43
CA THR A 11 34.52 2.99 -30.83
C THR A 11 34.63 2.70 -29.35
N PHE A 12 34.99 3.73 -28.62
CA PHE A 12 34.91 3.79 -27.17
C PHE A 12 33.42 3.65 -26.80
N ILE A 13 33.01 2.41 -26.58
CA ILE A 13 31.71 2.14 -25.94
C ILE A 13 31.87 2.66 -24.51
N ALA A 14 31.54 3.92 -24.32
CA ALA A 14 31.26 4.44 -22.99
C ALA A 14 30.11 3.63 -22.45
N LEU A 15 30.43 2.61 -21.64
CA LEU A 15 29.49 1.99 -20.74
C LEU A 15 28.96 3.10 -19.82
N PHE A 16 27.90 3.73 -20.26
CA PHE A 16 27.11 4.59 -19.40
C PHE A 16 26.53 3.65 -18.35
N SER A 17 27.28 3.48 -17.25
CA SER A 17 26.76 2.89 -16.04
C SER A 17 25.62 3.81 -15.60
N ILE A 18 24.42 3.51 -16.07
CA ILE A 18 23.20 4.06 -15.46
C ILE A 18 23.22 3.53 -14.04
N SER A 19 23.80 4.31 -13.14
CA SER A 19 23.62 4.12 -11.72
C SER A 19 22.14 4.34 -11.48
N LEU A 20 21.38 3.24 -11.50
CA LEU A 20 20.01 3.26 -10.96
C LEU A 20 20.13 3.86 -9.56
N PRO A 21 19.42 4.94 -9.24
CA PRO A 21 19.43 5.45 -7.88
C PRO A 21 19.07 4.28 -6.97
N ALA A 22 19.88 4.06 -5.94
CA ALA A 22 19.60 3.08 -4.91
C ALA A 22 18.14 3.26 -4.51
N SER A 23 17.39 2.18 -4.46
CA SER A 23 15.96 2.15 -4.15
C SER A 23 15.71 3.01 -2.90
N LYS A 24 15.31 4.26 -3.13
CA LYS A 24 14.80 5.12 -2.08
C LYS A 24 13.65 4.36 -1.43
N ASP A 25 13.60 4.31 -0.12
CA ASP A 25 12.48 3.62 0.54
C ASP A 25 11.17 4.30 0.12
N ASN A 26 10.47 3.70 -0.82
CA ASN A 26 9.28 4.26 -1.45
C ASN A 26 8.03 4.08 -0.59
N LEU A 27 8.17 3.58 0.66
CA LEU A 27 7.01 3.28 1.49
C LEU A 27 6.23 4.54 1.87
N GLY A 28 6.92 5.63 2.21
CA GLY A 28 6.27 6.93 2.48
C GLY A 28 5.55 7.49 1.26
N GLU A 29 6.15 7.35 0.08
CA GLU A 29 5.58 7.81 -1.18
C GLU A 29 4.32 7.02 -1.56
N ILE A 30 4.36 5.69 -1.48
CA ILE A 30 3.19 4.84 -1.81
C ILE A 30 2.03 5.05 -0.83
N ARG A 31 2.30 5.27 0.47
CA ARG A 31 1.30 5.62 1.48
C ARG A 31 0.60 6.93 1.17
N SER A 32 1.38 7.96 0.86
CA SER A 32 0.86 9.27 0.47
C SER A 32 0.01 9.20 -0.78
N SER A 33 0.49 8.52 -1.83
CA SER A 33 -0.23 8.36 -3.09
C SER A 33 -1.52 7.53 -2.94
N PHE A 34 -1.51 6.49 -2.10
CA PHE A 34 -2.72 5.76 -1.73
C PHE A 34 -3.75 6.68 -1.08
N HIS A 35 -3.32 7.44 -0.05
CA HIS A 35 -4.21 8.34 0.67
C HIS A 35 -4.84 9.38 -0.27
N GLN A 36 -4.06 10.00 -1.15
CA GLN A 36 -4.57 10.93 -2.16
C GLN A 36 -5.60 10.27 -3.10
N SER A 37 -5.34 9.03 -3.55
CA SER A 37 -6.23 8.31 -4.45
C SER A 37 -7.53 7.83 -3.80
N VAL A 38 -7.57 7.72 -2.48
CA VAL A 38 -8.79 7.42 -1.72
C VAL A 38 -9.65 8.68 -1.57
N LEU A 39 -9.02 9.86 -1.42
CA LEU A 39 -9.71 11.14 -1.30
C LEU A 39 -10.20 11.67 -2.66
N ASP A 40 -9.43 11.44 -3.74
CA ASP A 40 -9.76 11.90 -5.09
C ASP A 40 -9.42 10.83 -6.13
N GLU A 41 -10.45 10.32 -6.82
CA GLU A 41 -10.32 9.28 -7.85
C GLU A 41 -9.42 9.67 -9.04
N ASN A 42 -9.19 10.95 -9.26
CA ASN A 42 -8.29 11.42 -10.32
C ASN A 42 -6.84 10.95 -10.09
N HIS A 43 -6.45 10.69 -8.85
CA HIS A 43 -5.11 10.19 -8.49
C HIS A 43 -4.95 8.66 -8.63
N ILE A 44 -6.03 7.90 -8.88
CA ILE A 44 -5.97 6.43 -9.00
C ILE A 44 -5.00 5.98 -10.10
N GLY A 45 -4.97 6.69 -11.21
CA GLY A 45 -4.08 6.35 -12.33
C GLY A 45 -2.61 6.45 -11.98
N GLU A 46 -2.21 7.52 -11.32
CA GLU A 46 -0.84 7.78 -10.88
C GLU A 46 -0.42 6.80 -9.77
N TYR A 47 -1.27 6.62 -8.77
CA TYR A 47 -1.05 5.63 -7.72
C TYR A 47 -0.85 4.21 -8.29
N TYR A 48 -1.68 3.81 -9.25
CA TYR A 48 -1.54 2.50 -9.88
C TYR A 48 -0.19 2.34 -10.59
N GLN A 49 0.27 3.35 -11.33
CA GLN A 49 1.57 3.31 -11.99
C GLN A 49 2.72 3.20 -10.99
N LEU A 50 2.69 3.99 -9.92
CA LEU A 50 3.68 3.92 -8.83
C LEU A 50 3.70 2.53 -8.19
N ALA A 51 2.52 2.00 -7.84
CA ALA A 51 2.40 0.69 -7.21
C ALA A 51 2.88 -0.47 -8.08
N MET A 52 2.80 -0.36 -9.42
CA MET A 52 3.31 -1.39 -10.32
C MET A 52 4.84 -1.37 -10.45
N GLN A 53 5.48 -0.26 -10.13
CA GLN A 53 6.94 -0.09 -10.21
C GLN A 53 7.64 -0.39 -8.87
N ILE A 54 6.90 -0.41 -7.75
CA ILE A 54 7.48 -0.63 -6.43
C ILE A 54 7.99 -2.07 -6.27
N ASP A 55 9.19 -2.19 -5.71
CA ASP A 55 9.72 -3.50 -5.31
C ASP A 55 8.97 -4.00 -4.08
N THR A 56 8.38 -5.18 -4.21
CA THR A 56 7.59 -5.84 -3.16
C THR A 56 8.26 -7.11 -2.63
N GLU A 57 9.44 -7.46 -3.12
CA GLU A 57 10.16 -8.65 -2.66
C GLU A 57 10.57 -8.48 -1.19
N ASN A 58 10.16 -9.42 -0.34
CA ASN A 58 10.37 -9.38 1.12
C ASN A 58 9.80 -8.11 1.82
N HIS A 59 8.79 -7.47 1.21
CA HIS A 59 8.16 -6.27 1.75
C HIS A 59 6.63 -6.39 1.77
N PRO A 60 6.04 -7.14 2.72
CA PRO A 60 4.61 -7.41 2.75
C PRO A 60 3.73 -6.15 2.85
N VAL A 61 4.20 -5.10 3.55
CA VAL A 61 3.48 -3.81 3.59
C VAL A 61 3.42 -3.17 2.20
N LYS A 62 4.51 -3.12 1.44
CA LYS A 62 4.51 -2.61 0.06
C LYS A 62 3.61 -3.45 -0.85
N LEU A 63 3.60 -4.78 -0.65
CA LEU A 63 2.73 -5.69 -1.38
C LEU A 63 1.25 -5.41 -1.10
N SER A 64 0.89 -5.07 0.15
CA SER A 64 -0.48 -4.71 0.50
C SER A 64 -0.95 -3.41 -0.18
N TYR A 65 -0.08 -2.40 -0.31
CA TYR A 65 -0.38 -1.20 -1.10
C TYR A 65 -0.51 -1.51 -2.60
N LYS A 66 0.35 -2.36 -3.15
CA LYS A 66 0.19 -2.83 -4.53
C LYS A 66 -1.14 -3.56 -4.73
N ALA A 67 -1.57 -4.36 -3.76
CA ALA A 67 -2.88 -4.98 -3.76
C ALA A 67 -4.00 -3.93 -3.78
N ALA A 68 -3.93 -2.91 -2.91
CA ALA A 68 -4.91 -1.82 -2.87
C ALA A 68 -5.02 -1.09 -4.23
N ALA A 69 -3.90 -0.90 -4.94
CA ALA A 69 -3.89 -0.28 -6.25
C ALA A 69 -4.70 -1.07 -7.29
N TYR A 70 -4.69 -2.39 -7.24
CA TYR A 70 -5.53 -3.22 -8.12
C TYR A 70 -7.02 -2.95 -7.93
N VAL A 71 -7.49 -2.85 -6.68
CA VAL A 71 -8.91 -2.61 -6.39
C VAL A 71 -9.33 -1.21 -6.80
N LEU A 72 -8.55 -0.19 -6.47
CA LEU A 72 -8.85 1.18 -6.89
C LEU A 72 -8.88 1.29 -8.42
N LYS A 73 -7.95 0.64 -9.12
CA LYS A 73 -7.96 0.57 -10.58
C LYS A 73 -9.17 -0.18 -11.11
N ALA A 74 -9.61 -1.24 -10.44
CA ALA A 74 -10.83 -1.97 -10.81
C ALA A 74 -12.07 -1.06 -10.71
N LYS A 75 -12.15 -0.22 -9.66
CA LYS A 75 -13.24 0.74 -9.48
C LYS A 75 -13.32 1.71 -10.66
N SER A 76 -12.21 2.23 -11.15
CA SER A 76 -12.13 3.19 -12.25
C SER A 76 -12.22 2.55 -13.65
N SER A 77 -12.21 1.22 -13.79
CA SER A 77 -12.26 0.54 -15.09
C SER A 77 -13.70 0.39 -15.59
N SER A 78 -13.96 0.71 -16.85
CA SER A 78 -15.24 0.44 -17.53
C SER A 78 -15.38 -1.00 -18.04
N ASN A 79 -14.27 -1.73 -18.20
CA ASN A 79 -14.26 -3.09 -18.72
C ASN A 79 -14.51 -4.13 -17.61
N PRO A 80 -15.63 -4.89 -17.64
CA PRO A 80 -15.97 -5.84 -16.58
C PRO A 80 -14.97 -7.00 -16.45
N PHE A 81 -14.38 -7.48 -17.54
CA PHE A 81 -13.37 -8.54 -17.50
C PHE A 81 -12.08 -8.03 -16.84
N GLN A 82 -11.69 -6.81 -17.13
CA GLN A 82 -10.55 -6.17 -16.50
C GLN A 82 -10.80 -5.96 -15.00
N ARG A 83 -12.01 -5.55 -14.61
CA ARG A 83 -12.38 -5.44 -13.18
C ARG A 83 -12.18 -6.75 -12.45
N ILE A 84 -12.70 -7.85 -12.98
CA ILE A 84 -12.56 -9.18 -12.37
C ILE A 84 -11.08 -9.55 -12.24
N LYS A 85 -10.29 -9.38 -13.31
CA LYS A 85 -8.85 -9.68 -13.28
C LYS A 85 -8.11 -8.88 -12.20
N LEU A 86 -8.41 -7.60 -12.08
CA LEU A 86 -7.79 -6.72 -11.06
C LEU A 86 -8.21 -7.13 -9.64
N VAL A 87 -9.49 -7.47 -9.42
CA VAL A 87 -9.95 -7.98 -8.12
C VAL A 87 -9.26 -9.30 -7.76
N MET A 88 -9.08 -10.21 -8.70
CA MET A 88 -8.33 -11.46 -8.45
C MET A 88 -6.86 -11.20 -8.13
N SER A 89 -6.25 -10.20 -8.78
CA SER A 89 -4.88 -9.77 -8.44
C SER A 89 -4.80 -9.19 -7.02
N TYR A 90 -5.80 -8.40 -6.61
CA TYR A 90 -5.92 -7.91 -5.24
C TYR A 90 -5.95 -9.07 -4.25
N ILE A 91 -6.89 -10.04 -4.44
CA ILE A 91 -7.05 -11.17 -3.52
C ILE A 91 -5.71 -11.89 -3.33
N LYS A 92 -5.07 -12.26 -4.43
CA LYS A 92 -3.79 -12.97 -4.38
C LYS A 92 -2.72 -12.17 -3.63
N SER A 93 -2.59 -10.89 -3.91
CA SER A 93 -1.52 -10.06 -3.33
C SER A 93 -1.78 -9.73 -1.86
N ILE A 94 -3.03 -9.47 -1.46
CA ILE A 94 -3.35 -9.16 -0.07
C ILE A 94 -3.26 -10.41 0.82
N ASP A 95 -3.69 -11.56 0.34
CA ASP A 95 -3.57 -12.82 1.07
C ASP A 95 -2.10 -13.21 1.27
N GLN A 96 -1.26 -12.98 0.25
CA GLN A 96 0.18 -13.17 0.35
C GLN A 96 0.78 -12.22 1.40
N ALA A 97 0.46 -10.93 1.36
CA ALA A 97 0.97 -9.94 2.32
C ALA A 97 0.59 -10.31 3.77
N VAL A 98 -0.66 -10.72 3.99
CA VAL A 98 -1.13 -11.21 5.30
C VAL A 98 -0.42 -12.49 5.73
N SER A 99 -0.15 -13.41 4.79
CA SER A 99 0.58 -14.65 5.10
C SER A 99 2.03 -14.40 5.50
N GLU A 100 2.69 -13.39 4.90
CA GLU A 100 4.07 -13.02 5.18
C GLU A 100 4.24 -12.26 6.51
N ASP A 101 3.25 -11.43 6.88
CA ASP A 101 3.24 -10.70 8.16
C ASP A 101 1.83 -10.65 8.76
N PRO A 102 1.37 -11.74 9.40
CA PRO A 102 -0.02 -11.91 9.82
C PRO A 102 -0.46 -11.00 10.97
N SER A 103 0.48 -10.43 11.72
CA SER A 103 0.19 -9.53 12.85
C SER A 103 0.32 -8.05 12.51
N ASN A 104 0.63 -7.71 11.26
CA ASN A 104 0.87 -6.35 10.83
C ASN A 104 -0.42 -5.54 10.75
N VAL A 105 -0.53 -4.54 11.59
CA VAL A 105 -1.72 -3.69 11.72
C VAL A 105 -2.04 -2.96 10.41
N GLU A 106 -1.04 -2.46 9.70
CA GLU A 106 -1.22 -1.70 8.46
C GLU A 106 -1.76 -2.58 7.33
N ILE A 107 -1.24 -3.79 7.18
CA ILE A 107 -1.73 -4.78 6.20
C ILE A 107 -3.18 -5.17 6.52
N ARG A 108 -3.47 -5.44 7.80
CA ARG A 108 -4.82 -5.79 8.26
C ARG A 108 -5.79 -4.63 8.08
N PHE A 109 -5.37 -3.40 8.37
CA PHE A 109 -6.19 -2.22 8.12
C PHE A 109 -6.51 -2.05 6.63
N LEU A 110 -5.53 -2.20 5.74
CA LEU A 110 -5.75 -2.12 4.29
C LEU A 110 -6.74 -3.19 3.81
N ARG A 111 -6.60 -4.45 4.27
CA ARG A 111 -7.54 -5.52 3.92
C ARG A 111 -8.94 -5.23 4.45
N PHE A 112 -9.06 -4.83 5.71
CA PHE A 112 -10.31 -4.48 6.37
C PHE A 112 -11.03 -3.32 5.66
N SER A 113 -10.33 -2.21 5.40
CA SER A 113 -10.91 -1.02 4.78
C SER A 113 -11.39 -1.29 3.34
N ILE A 114 -10.65 -2.07 2.58
CA ILE A 114 -11.05 -2.45 1.23
C ILE A 114 -12.27 -3.40 1.28
N ALA A 115 -12.24 -4.41 2.16
CA ALA A 115 -13.36 -5.35 2.34
C ALA A 115 -14.66 -4.64 2.75
N TYR A 116 -14.57 -3.54 3.49
CA TYR A 116 -15.71 -2.73 3.89
C TYR A 116 -16.48 -2.18 2.67
N TYR A 117 -15.78 -1.68 1.66
CA TYR A 117 -16.37 -1.09 0.46
C TYR A 117 -16.70 -2.09 -0.65
N LEU A 118 -16.15 -3.31 -0.59
CA LEU A 118 -16.37 -4.30 -1.64
C LEU A 118 -17.71 -5.04 -1.46
N PRO A 119 -18.39 -5.38 -2.57
CA PRO A 119 -19.57 -6.24 -2.52
C PRO A 119 -19.25 -7.59 -1.89
N ASN A 120 -20.16 -8.12 -1.07
CA ASN A 120 -19.94 -9.39 -0.35
C ASN A 120 -19.92 -10.65 -1.26
N ILE A 121 -20.16 -10.49 -2.57
CA ILE A 121 -20.17 -11.58 -3.55
C ILE A 121 -18.84 -12.35 -3.64
N PHE A 122 -17.72 -11.70 -3.24
CA PHE A 122 -16.39 -12.32 -3.23
C PHE A 122 -15.98 -12.87 -1.87
N GLY A 123 -16.87 -12.85 -0.87
CA GLY A 123 -16.60 -13.36 0.47
C GLY A 123 -15.60 -12.54 1.29
N PHE A 124 -15.32 -11.30 0.90
CA PHE A 124 -14.34 -10.44 1.60
C PHE A 124 -14.69 -10.19 3.05
N LYS A 125 -15.99 -10.07 3.36
CA LYS A 125 -16.44 -9.75 4.72
C LYS A 125 -16.13 -10.83 5.78
N LYS A 126 -15.81 -12.05 5.34
CA LYS A 126 -15.45 -13.14 6.28
C LYS A 126 -14.17 -12.82 7.08
N HIS A 127 -13.26 -12.03 6.52
CA HIS A 127 -12.00 -11.68 7.15
C HIS A 127 -12.06 -10.41 8.01
N MET A 128 -13.15 -9.63 7.92
CA MET A 128 -13.22 -8.33 8.59
C MET A 128 -13.15 -8.44 10.11
N LEU A 129 -13.80 -9.45 10.71
CA LEU A 129 -13.74 -9.67 12.16
C LEU A 129 -12.35 -10.15 12.60
N GLU A 130 -11.72 -11.01 11.81
CA GLU A 130 -10.33 -11.44 12.04
C GLU A 130 -9.36 -10.25 11.98
N ASP A 131 -9.50 -9.41 10.95
CA ASP A 131 -8.65 -8.22 10.78
C ASP A 131 -8.85 -7.23 11.93
N LYS A 132 -10.11 -6.97 12.32
CA LYS A 132 -10.43 -6.15 13.48
C LYS A 132 -9.74 -6.68 14.74
N SER A 133 -9.91 -7.98 15.06
CA SER A 133 -9.27 -8.61 16.23
C SER A 133 -7.75 -8.45 16.19
N THR A 134 -7.12 -8.73 15.04
CA THR A 134 -5.68 -8.58 14.87
C THR A 134 -5.22 -7.13 15.03
N ILE A 135 -5.98 -6.15 14.51
CA ILE A 135 -5.70 -4.73 14.69
C ILE A 135 -5.70 -4.39 16.19
N MET A 136 -6.76 -4.76 16.90
CA MET A 136 -6.89 -4.46 18.34
C MET A 136 -5.78 -5.11 19.17
N GLU A 137 -5.45 -6.36 18.90
CA GLU A 137 -4.40 -7.10 19.61
C GLU A 137 -3.00 -6.52 19.41
N ASN A 138 -2.72 -5.93 18.24
CA ASN A 138 -1.39 -5.50 17.83
C ASN A 138 -1.21 -3.98 17.70
N ILE A 139 -2.25 -3.18 17.93
CA ILE A 139 -2.20 -1.72 17.76
C ILE A 139 -1.07 -1.07 18.57
N HIS A 140 -0.72 -1.63 19.73
CA HIS A 140 0.37 -1.15 20.58
C HIS A 140 1.77 -1.29 19.95
N ARG A 141 1.89 -2.08 18.87
CA ARG A 141 3.14 -2.28 18.09
C ARG A 141 3.16 -1.46 16.81
N PHE A 142 2.03 -0.83 16.49
CA PHE A 142 1.92 -0.09 15.23
C PHE A 142 2.71 1.21 15.31
N ASP A 143 3.75 1.31 14.47
CA ASP A 143 4.52 2.53 14.34
C ASP A 143 3.85 3.49 13.33
N HIS A 144 2.98 4.34 13.86
CA HIS A 144 2.29 5.38 13.10
C HIS A 144 3.13 6.63 12.86
N SER A 145 4.32 6.75 13.47
CA SER A 145 5.22 7.90 13.29
C SER A 145 5.69 8.07 11.84
N ASN A 146 5.69 6.98 11.08
CA ASN A 146 6.03 6.96 9.66
C ASN A 146 4.85 7.28 8.73
N LEU A 147 3.66 7.53 9.27
CA LEU A 147 2.50 7.99 8.52
C LEU A 147 2.38 9.51 8.61
N SER A 148 1.84 10.14 7.56
CA SER A 148 1.47 11.55 7.67
C SER A 148 0.33 11.74 8.66
N GLU A 149 0.28 12.88 9.33
CA GLU A 149 -0.81 13.22 10.23
C GLU A 149 -2.18 13.09 9.55
N ALA A 150 -2.30 13.60 8.32
CA ALA A 150 -3.53 13.48 7.54
C ALA A 150 -3.95 12.04 7.28
N PHE A 151 -3.00 11.12 7.07
CA PHE A 151 -3.31 9.72 6.87
C PHE A 151 -3.68 9.03 8.18
N ASN A 152 -3.03 9.36 9.29
CA ASN A 152 -3.43 8.91 10.63
C ASN A 152 -4.86 9.32 10.95
N HIS A 153 -5.22 10.58 10.70
CA HIS A 153 -6.59 11.09 10.86
C HIS A 153 -7.58 10.35 9.98
N TYR A 154 -7.24 10.06 8.73
CA TYR A 154 -8.09 9.29 7.83
C TYR A 154 -8.34 7.87 8.34
N ILE A 155 -7.29 7.17 8.81
CA ILE A 155 -7.41 5.83 9.38
C ILE A 155 -8.38 5.84 10.56
N PHE A 156 -8.18 6.77 11.51
CA PHE A 156 -9.02 6.87 12.70
C PHE A 156 -10.47 7.23 12.33
N TRP A 157 -10.67 8.22 11.46
CA TRP A 157 -12.00 8.58 10.96
C TRP A 157 -12.71 7.39 10.33
N PHE A 158 -12.00 6.61 9.50
CA PHE A 158 -12.57 5.43 8.87
C PHE A 158 -13.01 4.39 9.91
N VAL A 159 -12.18 4.10 10.89
CA VAL A 159 -12.46 3.12 11.97
C VAL A 159 -13.68 3.56 12.76
N GLU A 160 -13.74 4.83 13.18
CA GLU A 160 -14.85 5.42 13.95
C GLU A 160 -16.18 5.35 13.17
N ASN A 161 -16.15 5.58 11.87
CA ASN A 161 -17.36 5.60 11.03
C ASN A 161 -17.71 4.26 10.39
N SER A 162 -16.88 3.24 10.53
CA SER A 162 -17.13 1.90 9.97
C SER A 162 -18.28 1.15 10.64
N GLY A 163 -18.57 1.47 11.91
CA GLY A 163 -19.57 0.78 12.73
C GLY A 163 -19.17 -0.64 13.17
N TYR A 164 -17.90 -1.01 13.02
CA TYR A 164 -17.38 -2.32 13.41
C TYR A 164 -16.70 -2.32 14.77
N PHE A 165 -16.28 -1.16 15.28
CA PHE A 165 -15.59 -1.00 16.55
C PHE A 165 -16.56 -0.43 17.59
N ASP A 166 -16.55 -0.98 18.81
CA ASP A 166 -17.32 -0.45 19.91
C ASP A 166 -16.63 0.73 20.61
N GLU A 167 -17.31 1.37 21.57
CA GLU A 167 -16.81 2.57 22.24
C GLU A 167 -15.48 2.32 22.98
N ASP A 168 -15.32 1.16 23.64
CA ASP A 168 -14.09 0.84 24.38
C ASP A 168 -12.92 0.64 23.41
N GLU A 169 -13.15 -0.04 22.29
CA GLU A 169 -12.17 -0.22 21.21
C GLU A 169 -11.78 1.13 20.56
N LEU A 170 -12.76 2.01 20.34
CA LEU A 170 -12.52 3.36 19.80
C LEU A 170 -11.69 4.22 20.76
N VAL A 171 -11.89 4.11 22.07
CA VAL A 171 -11.04 4.78 23.06
C VAL A 171 -9.59 4.34 22.94
N VAL A 172 -9.34 3.02 22.81
CA VAL A 172 -8.00 2.47 22.62
C VAL A 172 -7.37 2.97 21.32
N LEU A 173 -8.10 2.91 20.21
CA LEU A 173 -7.60 3.34 18.91
C LEU A 173 -7.32 4.86 18.88
N ARG A 174 -8.20 5.67 19.48
CA ARG A 174 -8.00 7.12 19.63
C ARG A 174 -6.71 7.41 20.37
N TYR A 175 -6.44 6.67 21.44
CA TYR A 175 -5.18 6.80 22.18
C TYR A 175 -3.96 6.61 21.27
N TYR A 176 -3.93 5.59 20.41
CA TYR A 176 -2.79 5.31 19.54
C TYR A 176 -2.71 6.21 18.30
N PHE A 177 -3.81 6.72 17.77
CA PHE A 177 -3.83 7.59 16.60
C PHE A 177 -3.80 9.09 16.93
N SER A 178 -3.94 9.50 18.22
CA SER A 178 -3.80 10.90 18.60
C SER A 178 -2.32 11.28 18.68
N SER A 179 -2.01 12.50 18.22
CA SER A 179 -0.63 13.04 18.17
C SER A 179 0.03 13.20 19.54
N ASP A 180 -0.72 13.07 20.65
CA ASP A 180 -0.24 13.35 22.00
C ASP A 180 0.80 12.36 22.53
N HIS A 181 0.94 11.18 21.90
CA HIS A 181 1.92 10.17 22.32
C HIS A 181 3.32 10.39 21.74
N LEU A 182 3.46 11.16 20.68
CA LEU A 182 4.75 11.44 20.05
C LEU A 182 5.64 12.39 20.87
N THR A 183 5.03 13.12 21.83
CA THR A 183 5.72 14.11 22.65
C THR A 183 6.26 13.58 23.99
N THR A 184 5.92 12.34 24.39
CA THR A 184 6.28 11.78 25.70
C THR A 184 7.52 10.87 25.69
N LYS A 185 8.19 10.70 24.54
CA LYS A 185 9.46 9.95 24.43
C LYS A 185 10.63 10.87 24.07
N SER A 186 10.81 11.94 24.82
CA SER A 186 12.06 12.75 24.80
C SER A 186 12.80 12.60 26.11
#